data_1edaaa65429185d0046a6524a4b1d314
#
_entry.id   1edaaa65429185d0046a6524a4b1d314
#
_cell.length_a   1.000
_cell.length_b   1.000
_cell.length_c   1.000
_cell.angle_alpha   90.00
_cell.angle_beta   90.00
_cell.angle_gamma   90.00
#
_symmetry.space_group_name_H-M   'P 1'
#
loop_
_entity.id
_entity.type
_entity.pdbx_description
1 polymer ?
#
loop_
_entity_poly.entity_id
_entity_poly.type
_entity_poly.pdbx_seq_one_letter_code
_entity_poly.pdbx_strand_id
1 'polypeptide(L)'
;MEAVIPQCGRYRAIRPHRKRRLAHRVDPTDAGSSAHEGVVLIDKQFASAAEAVADIPDGASLAVGGFGLSGNPMALIEALHAHGTGDLSVVSNNCGVDDWGLGILLAARRIRKMTSSYVGENKEFERQFLEGDLELELTPQGTLAEKLRAGGSGIAAFFTQTGVGTQVAEGGLPRRYNPDGSIAVASPVKDVRSFDVDGEQRDFVLEEAIRTDFALVHALRGDRHGNLVFNKAARNFNPLAAMAGRICIAQVEELVEPGELDPDSIHLPGVYVHRVVEVGGDIEKRIERRTTRTQEGA
;
A
#
# COMPACT_ATOMS: atom_id res chain seq x y z
N MET A 1 3.51 34.79 -41.77
CA MET A 1 2.61 34.10 -40.85
C MET A 1 3.31 34.11 -39.50
N GLU A 2 2.97 35.08 -38.65
CA GLU A 2 3.57 35.25 -37.32
C GLU A 2 2.85 34.30 -36.33
N ALA A 3 3.64 33.54 -35.62
CA ALA A 3 3.13 32.62 -34.58
C ALA A 3 2.78 33.45 -33.33
N VAL A 4 1.51 33.46 -32.94
CA VAL A 4 1.03 34.06 -31.72
C VAL A 4 1.27 33.08 -30.56
N ILE A 5 2.20 33.41 -29.66
CA ILE A 5 2.44 32.68 -28.42
C ILE A 5 1.44 33.20 -27.37
N PRO A 6 0.59 32.34 -26.74
CA PRO A 6 -0.27 32.79 -25.66
C PRO A 6 0.56 33.12 -24.42
N GLN A 7 0.37 34.30 -23.88
CA GLN A 7 0.99 34.74 -22.62
C GLN A 7 0.47 33.89 -21.43
N CYS A 8 1.41 33.27 -20.75
CA CYS A 8 1.21 32.52 -19.53
C CYS A 8 0.72 33.46 -18.41
N GLY A 9 -0.41 33.09 -17.79
CA GLY A 9 -1.07 33.87 -16.74
C GLY A 9 -0.15 34.07 -15.52
N ARG A 10 -0.27 35.25 -14.92
CA ARG A 10 0.52 35.75 -13.79
C ARG A 10 0.41 34.85 -12.57
N TYR A 11 1.50 34.24 -12.15
CA TYR A 11 1.65 33.64 -10.82
C TYR A 11 1.56 34.75 -9.76
N ARG A 12 0.59 34.63 -8.86
CA ARG A 12 0.49 35.46 -7.67
C ARG A 12 1.64 35.12 -6.72
N ALA A 13 2.58 36.02 -6.54
CA ALA A 13 3.71 35.86 -5.62
C ALA A 13 3.19 35.71 -4.17
N ILE A 14 3.49 34.59 -3.54
CA ILE A 14 3.30 34.37 -2.11
C ILE A 14 4.33 35.22 -1.38
N ARG A 15 3.87 36.17 -0.55
CA ARG A 15 4.75 37.00 0.27
C ARG A 15 5.52 36.13 1.28
N PRO A 16 6.84 36.28 1.41
CA PRO A 16 7.61 35.54 2.40
C PRO A 16 7.29 36.04 3.82
N HIS A 17 6.98 35.11 4.71
CA HIS A 17 6.87 35.41 6.15
C HIS A 17 8.21 35.93 6.67
N ARG A 18 8.16 37.10 7.33
CA ARG A 18 9.29 37.75 8.01
C ARG A 18 9.90 36.79 9.04
N LYS A 19 11.09 36.27 8.77
CA LYS A 19 11.93 35.62 9.79
C LYS A 19 12.40 36.67 10.79
N ARG A 20 11.95 36.60 12.04
CA ARG A 20 12.57 37.31 13.17
C ARG A 20 13.98 36.71 13.35
N ARG A 21 15.00 37.51 13.05
CA ARG A 21 16.39 37.21 13.46
C ARG A 21 16.49 37.46 14.96
N LEU A 22 16.61 36.40 15.75
CA LEU A 22 17.18 36.46 17.09
C LEU A 22 18.72 36.37 16.92
N ALA A 23 19.39 37.49 17.09
CA ALA A 23 20.83 37.55 17.18
C ALA A 23 21.24 37.13 18.59
N HIS A 24 21.66 35.89 18.79
CA HIS A 24 22.46 35.52 19.96
C HIS A 24 23.91 35.79 19.67
N ARG A 25 24.46 36.73 20.44
CA ARG A 25 25.93 36.95 20.58
C ARG A 25 26.49 35.72 21.29
N VAL A 26 27.35 34.99 20.63
CA VAL A 26 28.13 33.90 21.25
C VAL A 26 29.39 34.53 21.78
N ASP A 27 29.62 34.41 23.09
CA ASP A 27 30.86 34.81 23.79
C ASP A 27 31.92 33.72 23.57
N PRO A 28 33.16 34.03 23.18
CA PRO A 28 34.15 33.02 22.79
C PRO A 28 34.95 32.39 23.96
N THR A 29 34.45 32.39 25.17
CA THR A 29 35.20 31.91 26.35
C THR A 29 34.54 30.77 27.12
N ASP A 30 33.78 29.89 26.50
CA ASP A 30 33.33 28.64 27.17
C ASP A 30 33.84 27.39 26.41
N ALA A 31 35.15 27.12 26.63
CA ALA A 31 35.76 25.85 26.27
C ALA A 31 35.63 24.90 27.46
N GLY A 32 34.55 24.12 27.50
CA GLY A 32 34.44 23.11 28.56
C GLY A 32 33.10 22.38 28.55
N SER A 33 33.12 21.15 28.13
CA SER A 33 32.06 20.16 28.17
C SER A 33 31.37 19.93 26.82
N SER A 34 31.92 18.99 26.06
CA SER A 34 31.22 18.35 24.95
C SER A 34 30.07 17.50 25.50
N ALA A 35 28.94 18.13 25.78
CA ALA A 35 27.68 17.40 25.76
C ALA A 35 27.44 17.02 24.28
N HIS A 36 27.64 15.74 23.95
CA HIS A 36 27.03 15.18 22.75
C HIS A 36 25.53 15.44 22.90
N GLU A 37 25.00 16.47 22.21
CA GLU A 37 23.58 16.57 21.96
C GLU A 37 23.18 15.21 21.39
N GLY A 38 22.39 14.44 22.17
CA GLY A 38 22.03 13.10 21.81
C GLY A 38 21.32 13.18 20.46
N VAL A 39 21.93 12.56 19.47
CA VAL A 39 21.24 12.29 18.20
C VAL A 39 19.96 11.56 18.57
N VAL A 40 18.82 12.20 18.39
CA VAL A 40 17.53 11.51 18.55
C VAL A 40 17.50 10.43 17.48
N LEU A 41 17.85 9.21 17.87
CA LEU A 41 17.77 8.07 16.99
C LEU A 41 16.28 7.85 16.69
N ILE A 42 15.92 7.91 15.42
CA ILE A 42 14.57 7.52 14.99
C ILE A 42 14.47 6.01 15.20
N ASP A 43 13.66 5.60 16.18
CA ASP A 43 13.38 4.20 16.43
C ASP A 43 11.90 3.94 16.11
N LYS A 44 11.66 3.05 15.16
CA LYS A 44 10.32 2.65 14.70
C LYS A 44 9.95 1.26 15.14
N GLN A 45 10.75 0.64 16.00
CA GLN A 45 10.50 -0.69 16.51
C GLN A 45 9.32 -0.70 17.47
N PHE A 46 8.42 -1.67 17.28
CA PHE A 46 7.34 -2.02 18.18
C PHE A 46 7.60 -3.39 18.78
N ALA A 47 7.22 -3.59 20.03
CA ALA A 47 7.50 -4.83 20.75
C ALA A 47 6.68 -6.03 20.25
N SER A 48 5.52 -5.78 19.62
CA SER A 48 4.66 -6.85 19.11
C SER A 48 3.75 -6.37 17.97
N ALA A 49 3.25 -7.33 17.18
CA ALA A 49 2.23 -7.06 16.18
C ALA A 49 0.93 -6.50 16.80
N ALA A 50 0.56 -6.98 17.99
CA ALA A 50 -0.62 -6.49 18.70
C ALA A 50 -0.49 -5.02 19.07
N GLU A 51 0.66 -4.59 19.57
CA GLU A 51 0.93 -3.18 19.89
C GLU A 51 0.91 -2.32 18.61
N ALA A 52 1.52 -2.83 17.53
CA ALA A 52 1.64 -2.08 16.29
C ALA A 52 0.31 -1.83 15.57
N VAL A 53 -0.73 -2.63 15.80
CA VAL A 53 -2.06 -2.49 15.19
C VAL A 53 -3.11 -1.93 16.15
N ALA A 54 -2.78 -1.67 17.41
CA ALA A 54 -3.72 -1.37 18.49
C ALA A 54 -4.57 -0.09 18.27
N ASP A 55 -4.11 0.84 17.48
CA ASP A 55 -4.79 2.11 17.17
C ASP A 55 -5.52 2.11 15.81
N ILE A 56 -5.60 0.97 15.13
CA ILE A 56 -6.39 0.85 13.90
C ILE A 56 -7.87 0.83 14.27
N PRO A 57 -8.64 1.89 13.94
CA PRO A 57 -10.04 1.97 14.33
C PRO A 57 -10.96 1.19 13.38
N ASP A 58 -12.18 0.93 13.82
CA ASP A 58 -13.25 0.48 12.94
C ASP A 58 -13.45 1.48 11.79
N GLY A 59 -13.76 0.96 10.61
CA GLY A 59 -13.94 1.75 9.38
C GLY A 59 -12.65 2.18 8.68
N ALA A 60 -11.47 1.85 9.22
CA ALA A 60 -10.19 2.21 8.61
C ALA A 60 -10.01 1.63 7.21
N SER A 61 -9.27 2.36 6.38
CA SER A 61 -8.79 1.88 5.08
C SER A 61 -7.38 1.31 5.20
N LEU A 62 -7.18 0.10 4.63
CA LEU A 62 -5.91 -0.63 4.68
C LEU A 62 -5.39 -0.95 3.29
N ALA A 63 -4.10 -0.68 3.01
CA ALA A 63 -3.38 -1.30 1.90
C ALA A 63 -2.57 -2.48 2.44
N VAL A 64 -2.81 -3.69 1.91
CA VAL A 64 -2.17 -4.89 2.41
C VAL A 64 -1.33 -5.53 1.31
N GLY A 65 -0.04 -5.72 1.61
CA GLY A 65 0.92 -6.36 0.71
C GLY A 65 0.64 -7.85 0.51
N GLY A 66 1.32 -8.43 -0.47
CA GLY A 66 1.18 -9.84 -0.84
C GLY A 66 0.64 -10.04 -2.25
N PHE A 67 0.86 -11.24 -2.76
CA PHE A 67 0.34 -11.72 -4.05
C PHE A 67 0.06 -13.22 -3.92
N GLY A 68 -1.18 -13.64 -4.12
CA GLY A 68 -1.59 -14.97 -3.72
C GLY A 68 -1.36 -15.14 -2.22
N LEU A 69 -0.56 -16.11 -1.86
CA LEU A 69 -0.15 -16.34 -0.46
C LEU A 69 1.28 -15.84 -0.16
N SER A 70 2.00 -15.35 -1.19
CA SER A 70 3.39 -14.93 -1.04
C SER A 70 3.51 -13.52 -0.49
N GLY A 71 4.26 -13.35 0.60
CA GLY A 71 4.54 -12.04 1.20
C GLY A 71 3.38 -11.42 1.98
N ASN A 72 2.39 -12.21 2.38
CA ASN A 72 1.30 -11.75 3.23
C ASN A 72 1.83 -11.41 4.64
N PRO A 73 1.43 -10.28 5.23
CA PRO A 73 1.83 -9.88 6.57
C PRO A 73 0.99 -10.60 7.64
N MET A 74 1.16 -11.93 7.78
CA MET A 74 0.27 -12.78 8.57
C MET A 74 0.21 -12.40 10.04
N ALA A 75 1.36 -12.12 10.67
CA ALA A 75 1.36 -11.77 12.09
C ALA A 75 0.58 -10.47 12.37
N LEU A 76 0.65 -9.50 11.46
CA LEU A 76 -0.14 -8.27 11.56
C LEU A 76 -1.63 -8.51 11.29
N ILE A 77 -1.96 -9.39 10.33
CA ILE A 77 -3.35 -9.75 10.02
C ILE A 77 -3.98 -10.51 11.19
N GLU A 78 -3.27 -11.46 11.79
CA GLU A 78 -3.71 -12.21 12.96
C GLU A 78 -3.89 -11.30 14.20
N ALA A 79 -2.94 -10.38 14.41
CA ALA A 79 -3.04 -9.40 15.48
C ALA A 79 -4.27 -8.48 15.30
N LEU A 80 -4.54 -8.02 14.07
CA LEU A 80 -5.70 -7.20 13.77
C LEU A 80 -7.02 -8.00 13.93
N HIS A 81 -7.01 -9.28 13.55
CA HIS A 81 -8.14 -10.19 13.79
C HIS A 81 -8.42 -10.33 15.29
N ALA A 82 -7.38 -10.57 16.09
CA ALA A 82 -7.50 -10.70 17.56
C ALA A 82 -7.93 -9.37 18.22
N HIS A 83 -7.49 -8.23 17.70
CA HIS A 83 -7.89 -6.90 18.16
C HIS A 83 -9.40 -6.67 17.98
N GLY A 84 -10.01 -7.29 16.97
CA GLY A 84 -11.45 -7.23 16.75
C GLY A 84 -11.93 -6.09 15.87
N THR A 85 -11.04 -5.28 15.33
CA THR A 85 -11.35 -4.17 14.40
C THR A 85 -12.19 -4.65 13.22
N GLY A 86 -13.22 -3.91 12.87
CA GLY A 86 -14.19 -4.24 11.82
C GLY A 86 -14.49 -3.09 10.88
N ASP A 87 -15.47 -3.29 10.02
CA ASP A 87 -15.93 -2.32 8.99
C ASP A 87 -14.81 -1.83 8.08
N LEU A 88 -13.80 -2.66 7.84
CA LEU A 88 -12.58 -2.29 7.13
C LEU A 88 -12.81 -2.14 5.61
N SER A 89 -12.14 -1.14 5.01
CA SER A 89 -11.98 -1.03 3.56
C SER A 89 -10.57 -1.47 3.18
N VAL A 90 -10.44 -2.61 2.51
CA VAL A 90 -9.13 -3.22 2.23
C VAL A 90 -8.78 -3.13 0.75
N VAL A 91 -7.55 -2.77 0.46
CA VAL A 91 -6.94 -2.75 -0.88
C VAL A 91 -5.79 -3.75 -0.89
N SER A 92 -5.89 -4.78 -1.71
CA SER A 92 -4.84 -5.80 -1.89
C SER A 92 -5.01 -6.49 -3.24
N ASN A 93 -3.97 -7.16 -3.74
CA ASN A 93 -4.06 -7.91 -5.00
C ASN A 93 -5.20 -8.95 -4.99
N ASN A 94 -5.36 -9.67 -3.89
CA ASN A 94 -6.40 -10.65 -3.61
C ASN A 94 -6.68 -10.72 -2.10
N CYS A 95 -7.64 -11.55 -1.69
CA CYS A 95 -8.04 -11.67 -0.27
C CYS A 95 -7.54 -12.96 0.39
N GLY A 96 -6.35 -13.46 0.01
CA GLY A 96 -5.84 -14.74 0.51
C GLY A 96 -6.70 -15.92 0.04
N VAL A 97 -6.81 -16.92 0.90
CA VAL A 97 -7.74 -18.06 0.79
C VAL A 97 -8.62 -18.12 2.04
N ASP A 98 -9.59 -19.02 2.10
CA ASP A 98 -10.59 -19.06 3.17
C ASP A 98 -10.01 -19.02 4.60
N ASP A 99 -8.87 -19.69 4.83
CA ASP A 99 -8.25 -19.85 6.16
C ASP A 99 -6.89 -19.15 6.30
N TRP A 100 -6.48 -18.31 5.33
CA TRP A 100 -5.16 -17.68 5.33
C TRP A 100 -5.14 -16.31 4.67
N GLY A 101 -4.24 -15.44 5.13
CA GLY A 101 -4.15 -14.08 4.66
C GLY A 101 -5.38 -13.27 5.10
N LEU A 102 -5.80 -12.36 4.25
CA LEU A 102 -7.00 -11.56 4.50
C LEU A 102 -8.29 -12.39 4.60
N GLY A 103 -8.28 -13.66 4.17
CA GLY A 103 -9.42 -14.57 4.29
C GLY A 103 -9.89 -14.72 5.74
N ILE A 104 -8.99 -14.70 6.74
CA ILE A 104 -9.39 -14.80 8.15
C ILE A 104 -10.20 -13.58 8.63
N LEU A 105 -9.87 -12.37 8.15
CA LEU A 105 -10.64 -11.16 8.45
C LEU A 105 -11.98 -11.16 7.71
N LEU A 106 -11.98 -11.69 6.49
CA LEU A 106 -13.20 -11.79 5.70
C LEU A 106 -14.18 -12.80 6.30
N ALA A 107 -13.71 -13.99 6.68
CA ALA A 107 -14.51 -15.00 7.36
C ALA A 107 -15.12 -14.49 8.67
N ALA A 108 -14.38 -13.64 9.39
CA ALA A 108 -14.86 -12.96 10.59
C ALA A 108 -15.76 -11.74 10.33
N ARG A 109 -16.12 -11.46 9.07
CA ARG A 109 -16.94 -10.31 8.64
C ARG A 109 -16.37 -8.95 9.09
N ARG A 110 -15.03 -8.83 9.09
CA ARG A 110 -14.33 -7.59 9.43
C ARG A 110 -14.14 -6.64 8.25
N ILE A 111 -14.30 -7.13 7.01
CA ILE A 111 -14.12 -6.38 5.78
C ILE A 111 -15.48 -6.05 5.19
N ARG A 112 -15.81 -4.76 5.05
CA ARG A 112 -17.04 -4.29 4.36
C ARG A 112 -16.81 -4.01 2.88
N LYS A 113 -15.58 -3.64 2.51
CA LYS A 113 -15.21 -3.33 1.12
C LYS A 113 -13.84 -3.91 0.79
N MET A 114 -13.75 -4.56 -0.36
CA MET A 114 -12.51 -5.04 -0.93
C MET A 114 -12.25 -4.37 -2.29
N THR A 115 -11.07 -3.79 -2.48
CA THR A 115 -10.56 -3.36 -3.78
C THR A 115 -9.43 -4.31 -4.17
N SER A 116 -9.62 -5.09 -5.24
CA SER A 116 -8.70 -6.15 -5.59
C SER A 116 -8.71 -6.42 -7.09
N SER A 117 -7.68 -7.13 -7.57
CA SER A 117 -7.61 -7.53 -8.98
C SER A 117 -8.12 -8.93 -9.24
N TYR A 118 -8.34 -9.70 -8.19
CA TYR A 118 -8.64 -11.12 -8.29
C TYR A 118 -9.39 -11.64 -7.06
N VAL A 119 -10.47 -12.38 -7.25
CA VAL A 119 -11.24 -13.01 -6.17
C VAL A 119 -10.51 -14.27 -5.67
N GLY A 120 -9.96 -15.05 -6.60
CA GLY A 120 -9.14 -16.21 -6.30
C GLY A 120 -9.92 -17.45 -5.89
N GLU A 121 -9.23 -18.32 -5.14
CA GLU A 121 -9.77 -19.56 -4.60
C GLU A 121 -10.38 -19.35 -3.19
N ASN A 122 -10.82 -18.14 -2.87
CA ASN A 122 -11.47 -17.81 -1.61
C ASN A 122 -12.99 -17.90 -1.78
N LYS A 123 -13.58 -19.00 -1.33
CA LYS A 123 -15.02 -19.28 -1.47
C LYS A 123 -15.86 -18.35 -0.62
N GLU A 124 -15.37 -17.95 0.54
CA GLU A 124 -16.06 -17.02 1.42
C GLU A 124 -16.10 -15.61 0.79
N PHE A 125 -15.05 -15.22 0.06
CA PHE A 125 -15.03 -13.98 -0.70
C PHE A 125 -16.12 -13.98 -1.78
N GLU A 126 -16.18 -15.05 -2.58
CA GLU A 126 -17.21 -15.22 -3.63
C GLU A 126 -18.61 -15.19 -3.02
N ARG A 127 -18.83 -15.94 -1.95
CA ARG A 127 -20.15 -16.01 -1.27
C ARG A 127 -20.59 -14.64 -0.76
N GLN A 128 -19.76 -13.94 0.04
CA GLN A 128 -20.12 -12.63 0.59
C GLN A 128 -20.38 -11.59 -0.48
N PHE A 129 -19.64 -11.63 -1.60
CA PHE A 129 -19.87 -10.74 -2.72
C PHE A 129 -21.21 -11.02 -3.39
N LEU A 130 -21.52 -12.28 -3.71
CA LEU A 130 -22.76 -12.67 -4.40
C LEU A 130 -24.01 -12.47 -3.52
N GLU A 131 -23.90 -12.63 -2.22
CA GLU A 131 -24.97 -12.38 -1.26
C GLU A 131 -25.16 -10.89 -0.91
N GLY A 132 -24.25 -10.01 -1.35
CA GLY A 132 -24.31 -8.57 -1.11
C GLY A 132 -23.79 -8.10 0.25
N ASP A 133 -23.17 -8.99 1.02
CA ASP A 133 -22.55 -8.69 2.32
C ASP A 133 -21.26 -7.87 2.14
N LEU A 134 -20.57 -8.03 1.02
CA LEU A 134 -19.30 -7.40 0.69
C LEU A 134 -19.40 -6.49 -0.51
N GLU A 135 -18.89 -5.25 -0.41
CA GLU A 135 -18.62 -4.42 -1.58
C GLU A 135 -17.29 -4.81 -2.22
N LEU A 136 -17.29 -5.10 -3.51
CA LEU A 136 -16.10 -5.46 -4.28
C LEU A 136 -15.85 -4.47 -5.42
N GLU A 137 -14.66 -3.88 -5.45
CA GLU A 137 -14.18 -3.10 -6.58
C GLU A 137 -13.08 -3.89 -7.30
N LEU A 138 -13.44 -4.55 -8.41
CA LEU A 138 -12.46 -5.21 -9.27
C LEU A 138 -11.72 -4.18 -10.11
N THR A 139 -10.40 -4.17 -9.96
CA THR A 139 -9.48 -3.25 -10.64
C THR A 139 -8.45 -4.07 -11.40
N PRO A 140 -8.18 -3.80 -12.68
CA PRO A 140 -7.10 -4.49 -13.40
C PRO A 140 -5.79 -4.42 -12.63
N GLN A 141 -5.05 -5.54 -12.56
CA GLN A 141 -3.92 -5.69 -11.63
C GLN A 141 -2.83 -4.61 -11.80
N GLY A 142 -2.42 -4.34 -13.04
CA GLY A 142 -1.46 -3.28 -13.30
C GLY A 142 -1.97 -1.89 -12.91
N THR A 143 -3.27 -1.64 -13.13
CA THR A 143 -3.92 -0.40 -12.69
C THR A 143 -3.96 -0.30 -11.15
N LEU A 144 -4.27 -1.40 -10.45
CA LEU A 144 -4.24 -1.43 -8.99
C LEU A 144 -2.85 -1.11 -8.43
N ALA A 145 -1.82 -1.71 -9.02
CA ALA A 145 -0.42 -1.44 -8.66
C ALA A 145 -0.07 0.03 -8.86
N GLU A 146 -0.44 0.61 -10.02
CA GLU A 146 -0.15 2.00 -10.33
C GLU A 146 -0.96 2.98 -9.47
N LYS A 147 -2.21 2.67 -9.12
CA LYS A 147 -3.03 3.47 -8.19
C LYS A 147 -2.37 3.58 -6.82
N LEU A 148 -1.83 2.48 -6.28
CA LEU A 148 -1.10 2.47 -5.02
C LEU A 148 0.21 3.26 -5.12
N ARG A 149 0.99 3.05 -6.20
CA ARG A 149 2.22 3.80 -6.45
C ARG A 149 1.95 5.31 -6.56
N ALA A 150 0.95 5.69 -7.32
CA ALA A 150 0.55 7.09 -7.52
C ALA A 150 0.18 7.73 -6.16
N GLY A 151 -0.61 7.07 -5.35
CA GLY A 151 -0.98 7.53 -4.01
C GLY A 151 0.23 7.78 -3.12
N GLY A 152 1.17 6.84 -3.10
CA GLY A 152 2.42 6.96 -2.34
C GLY A 152 3.39 8.03 -2.87
N SER A 153 3.27 8.38 -4.14
CA SER A 153 4.12 9.38 -4.82
C SER A 153 3.50 10.77 -4.87
N GLY A 154 2.32 10.99 -4.27
CA GLY A 154 1.64 12.28 -4.30
C GLY A 154 1.00 12.63 -5.65
N ILE A 155 0.80 11.63 -6.51
CA ILE A 155 0.11 11.77 -7.81
C ILE A 155 -1.38 11.55 -7.56
N ALA A 156 -2.22 12.51 -7.93
CA ALA A 156 -3.66 12.45 -7.66
C ALA A 156 -4.39 11.45 -8.55
N ALA A 157 -4.01 11.38 -9.84
CA ALA A 157 -4.62 10.52 -10.85
C ALA A 157 -3.66 10.35 -12.03
N PHE A 158 -3.91 9.38 -12.87
CA PHE A 158 -3.15 9.11 -14.09
C PHE A 158 -4.06 8.56 -15.19
N PHE A 159 -3.58 8.60 -16.43
CA PHE A 159 -4.26 8.01 -17.57
C PHE A 159 -3.59 6.69 -17.96
N THR A 160 -4.39 5.67 -18.29
CA THR A 160 -3.91 4.35 -18.74
C THR A 160 -4.76 3.82 -19.89
N GLN A 161 -4.15 3.06 -20.81
CA GLN A 161 -4.88 2.36 -21.87
C GLN A 161 -5.66 1.15 -21.36
N THR A 162 -5.29 0.63 -20.16
CA THR A 162 -5.92 -0.55 -19.58
C THR A 162 -7.38 -0.26 -19.26
N GLY A 163 -8.28 -1.06 -19.85
CA GLY A 163 -9.72 -0.93 -19.61
C GLY A 163 -10.47 -0.08 -20.64
N VAL A 164 -9.80 0.58 -21.59
CA VAL A 164 -10.46 1.29 -22.69
C VAL A 164 -11.33 0.33 -23.50
N GLY A 165 -12.58 0.73 -23.80
CA GLY A 165 -13.55 -0.08 -24.56
C GLY A 165 -14.08 -1.29 -23.78
N THR A 166 -13.98 -1.27 -22.45
CA THR A 166 -14.53 -2.31 -21.57
C THR A 166 -15.39 -1.70 -20.47
N GLN A 167 -16.15 -2.53 -19.76
CA GLN A 167 -16.93 -2.09 -18.59
C GLN A 167 -16.09 -1.43 -17.49
N VAL A 168 -14.77 -1.60 -17.50
CA VAL A 168 -13.87 -0.86 -16.58
C VAL A 168 -13.95 0.64 -16.83
N ALA A 169 -14.02 1.07 -18.09
CA ALA A 169 -14.20 2.46 -18.48
C ALA A 169 -15.67 2.87 -18.56
N GLU A 170 -16.51 1.99 -19.13
CA GLU A 170 -17.94 2.27 -19.43
C GLU A 170 -18.83 2.22 -18.18
N GLY A 171 -18.34 1.67 -17.07
CA GLY A 171 -19.10 1.51 -15.85
C GLY A 171 -20.07 0.32 -15.91
N GLY A 172 -20.89 0.19 -14.85
CA GLY A 172 -21.91 -0.86 -14.76
C GLY A 172 -21.40 -2.19 -14.19
N LEU A 173 -20.11 -2.33 -13.87
CA LEU A 173 -19.63 -3.52 -13.16
C LEU A 173 -20.28 -3.60 -11.78
N PRO A 174 -20.88 -4.75 -11.40
CA PRO A 174 -21.41 -4.92 -10.06
C PRO A 174 -20.32 -4.72 -9.00
N ARG A 175 -20.58 -3.84 -8.04
CA ARG A 175 -19.75 -3.66 -6.84
C ARG A 175 -20.41 -4.26 -5.60
N ARG A 176 -21.74 -4.29 -5.55
CA ARG A 176 -22.51 -4.96 -4.50
C ARG A 176 -23.86 -5.37 -5.06
N TYR A 177 -24.33 -6.52 -4.61
CA TYR A 177 -25.66 -7.02 -4.94
C TYR A 177 -26.67 -6.75 -3.81
N ASN A 178 -27.96 -6.72 -4.16
CA ASN A 178 -29.06 -6.85 -3.22
C ASN A 178 -29.35 -8.34 -2.95
N PRO A 179 -30.08 -8.67 -1.87
CA PRO A 179 -30.46 -10.06 -1.57
C PRO A 179 -31.25 -10.76 -2.67
N ASP A 180 -31.91 -10.01 -3.56
CA ASP A 180 -32.66 -10.54 -4.71
C ASP A 180 -31.76 -10.76 -5.96
N GLY A 181 -30.45 -10.54 -5.86
CA GLY A 181 -29.48 -10.66 -6.94
C GLY A 181 -29.41 -9.46 -7.89
N SER A 182 -30.22 -8.43 -7.70
CA SER A 182 -30.09 -7.18 -8.44
C SER A 182 -28.84 -6.38 -8.01
N ILE A 183 -28.33 -5.51 -8.88
CA ILE A 183 -27.16 -4.70 -8.59
C ILE A 183 -27.56 -3.56 -7.64
N ALA A 184 -27.00 -3.55 -6.42
CA ALA A 184 -27.17 -2.48 -5.45
C ALA A 184 -26.22 -1.31 -5.71
N VAL A 185 -24.96 -1.60 -6.06
CA VAL A 185 -23.94 -0.62 -6.38
C VAL A 185 -23.19 -1.05 -7.63
N ALA A 186 -23.14 -0.19 -8.63
CA ALA A 186 -22.36 -0.40 -9.85
C ALA A 186 -21.15 0.52 -9.93
N SER A 187 -20.14 0.13 -10.71
CA SER A 187 -19.01 1.02 -11.00
C SER A 187 -19.48 2.23 -11.82
N PRO A 188 -18.94 3.43 -11.55
CA PRO A 188 -19.21 4.62 -12.35
C PRO A 188 -18.55 4.54 -13.72
N VAL A 189 -19.05 5.33 -14.67
CA VAL A 189 -18.34 5.65 -15.91
C VAL A 189 -17.08 6.45 -15.56
N LYS A 190 -15.98 6.18 -16.21
CA LYS A 190 -14.70 6.90 -16.04
C LYS A 190 -14.46 7.85 -17.21
N ASP A 191 -13.71 8.92 -16.94
CA ASP A 191 -13.26 9.84 -17.99
C ASP A 191 -12.31 9.11 -18.94
N VAL A 192 -12.55 9.27 -20.25
CA VAL A 192 -11.68 8.80 -21.32
C VAL A 192 -11.17 10.00 -22.11
N ARG A 193 -9.88 10.06 -22.36
CA ARG A 193 -9.25 11.10 -23.17
C ARG A 193 -8.32 10.50 -24.19
N SER A 194 -8.33 11.10 -25.39
CA SER A 194 -7.40 10.75 -26.47
C SER A 194 -6.12 11.58 -26.34
N PHE A 195 -4.99 10.93 -26.50
CA PHE A 195 -3.67 11.53 -26.55
C PHE A 195 -2.96 11.10 -27.83
N ASP A 196 -2.15 11.98 -28.40
CA ASP A 196 -1.22 11.61 -29.46
C ASP A 196 -0.05 10.82 -28.86
N VAL A 197 0.11 9.59 -29.31
CA VAL A 197 1.20 8.70 -28.92
C VAL A 197 1.85 8.18 -30.21
N ASP A 198 3.07 8.63 -30.46
CA ASP A 198 3.83 8.26 -31.65
C ASP A 198 3.12 8.58 -32.98
N GLY A 199 2.35 9.69 -33.03
CA GLY A 199 1.59 10.13 -34.21
C GLY A 199 0.25 9.46 -34.39
N GLU A 200 -0.20 8.64 -33.42
CA GLU A 200 -1.50 7.99 -33.40
C GLU A 200 -2.35 8.48 -32.22
N GLN A 201 -3.63 8.78 -32.49
CA GLN A 201 -4.58 9.09 -31.43
C GLN A 201 -4.97 7.81 -30.71
N ARG A 202 -4.69 7.74 -29.40
CA ARG A 202 -5.03 6.60 -28.54
C ARG A 202 -5.81 7.06 -27.35
N ASP A 203 -6.81 6.27 -26.96
CA ASP A 203 -7.67 6.54 -25.81
C ASP A 203 -7.07 6.00 -24.52
N PHE A 204 -7.30 6.74 -23.43
CA PHE A 204 -6.83 6.43 -22.08
C PHE A 204 -7.94 6.70 -21.07
N VAL A 205 -8.06 5.82 -20.09
CA VAL A 205 -8.98 5.94 -18.96
C VAL A 205 -8.28 6.69 -17.83
N LEU A 206 -9.00 7.63 -17.21
CA LEU A 206 -8.56 8.28 -15.98
C LEU A 206 -8.74 7.34 -14.79
N GLU A 207 -7.67 7.14 -14.02
CA GLU A 207 -7.67 6.37 -12.77
C GLU A 207 -7.18 7.25 -11.62
N GLU A 208 -7.99 7.32 -10.56
CA GLU A 208 -7.61 8.03 -9.34
C GLU A 208 -6.64 7.20 -8.50
N ALA A 209 -5.69 7.87 -7.85
CA ALA A 209 -4.74 7.24 -6.95
C ALA A 209 -5.43 6.67 -5.69
N ILE A 210 -4.84 5.63 -5.11
CA ILE A 210 -5.29 5.05 -3.84
C ILE A 210 -4.35 5.48 -2.72
N ARG A 211 -4.92 6.06 -1.67
CA ARG A 211 -4.29 6.27 -0.36
C ARG A 211 -5.16 5.65 0.71
N THR A 212 -4.52 5.04 1.70
CA THR A 212 -5.18 4.40 2.83
C THR A 212 -4.70 4.98 4.15
N ASP A 213 -5.47 4.77 5.22
CA ASP A 213 -5.08 5.22 6.55
C ASP A 213 -3.88 4.42 7.06
N PHE A 214 -3.89 3.10 6.81
CA PHE A 214 -2.79 2.22 7.20
C PHE A 214 -2.34 1.36 6.02
N ALA A 215 -1.10 0.86 6.13
CA ALA A 215 -0.60 -0.22 5.30
C ALA A 215 -0.01 -1.33 6.18
N LEU A 216 -0.25 -2.59 5.80
CA LEU A 216 0.34 -3.76 6.43
C LEU A 216 1.21 -4.48 5.41
N VAL A 217 2.50 -4.66 5.71
CA VAL A 217 3.46 -5.26 4.76
C VAL A 217 4.39 -6.25 5.44
N HIS A 218 4.97 -7.18 4.64
CA HIS A 218 5.90 -8.18 5.09
C HIS A 218 7.22 -8.06 4.34
N ALA A 219 8.33 -7.92 5.07
CA ALA A 219 9.68 -7.91 4.52
C ALA A 219 10.55 -9.01 5.16
N LEU A 220 11.63 -9.40 4.45
CA LEU A 220 12.61 -10.35 4.96
C LEU A 220 13.44 -9.72 6.09
N ARG A 221 13.96 -8.51 5.82
CA ARG A 221 14.80 -7.76 6.76
C ARG A 221 14.35 -6.31 6.82
N GLY A 222 14.48 -5.72 7.99
CA GLY A 222 14.28 -4.30 8.20
C GLY A 222 15.25 -3.75 9.23
N ASP A 223 15.52 -2.45 9.20
CA ASP A 223 16.23 -1.79 10.27
C ASP A 223 15.30 -0.91 11.14
N ARG A 224 15.82 -0.41 12.26
CA ARG A 224 15.04 0.45 13.18
C ARG A 224 14.62 1.78 12.55
N HIS A 225 15.23 2.19 11.44
CA HIS A 225 14.83 3.37 10.68
C HIS A 225 13.71 3.05 9.68
N GLY A 226 13.33 1.77 9.54
CA GLY A 226 12.27 1.31 8.65
C GLY A 226 12.69 1.05 7.21
N ASN A 227 13.98 0.97 6.91
CA ASN A 227 14.45 0.50 5.60
C ASN A 227 14.14 -0.99 5.46
N LEU A 228 13.59 -1.41 4.30
CA LEU A 228 13.13 -2.78 4.11
C LEU A 228 13.80 -3.47 2.92
N VAL A 229 14.11 -4.75 3.12
CA VAL A 229 14.56 -5.69 2.08
C VAL A 229 13.55 -6.84 1.99
N PHE A 230 12.97 -7.05 0.82
CA PHE A 230 11.98 -8.11 0.56
C PHE A 230 12.64 -9.35 -0.01
N ASN A 231 12.04 -10.52 0.24
CA ASN A 231 12.55 -11.80 -0.25
C ASN A 231 12.01 -12.12 -1.64
N LYS A 232 12.84 -11.97 -2.68
CA LYS A 232 12.51 -12.41 -4.05
C LYS A 232 11.10 -11.97 -4.49
N ALA A 233 10.25 -12.93 -4.91
CA ALA A 233 8.88 -12.66 -5.37
C ALA A 233 7.94 -12.13 -4.27
N ALA A 234 8.25 -12.31 -2.99
CA ALA A 234 7.48 -11.71 -1.90
C ALA A 234 7.58 -10.18 -1.85
N ARG A 235 8.46 -9.56 -2.64
CA ARG A 235 8.47 -8.13 -2.85
C ARG A 235 7.16 -7.63 -3.43
N ASN A 236 6.62 -8.26 -4.47
CA ASN A 236 5.33 -8.03 -5.15
C ASN A 236 4.64 -6.68 -4.84
N PHE A 237 3.43 -6.68 -4.24
CA PHE A 237 2.68 -5.46 -3.89
C PHE A 237 3.16 -4.79 -2.60
N ASN A 238 4.05 -5.41 -1.82
CA ASN A 238 4.45 -4.90 -0.52
C ASN A 238 5.00 -3.46 -0.55
N PRO A 239 5.95 -3.08 -1.44
CA PRO A 239 6.43 -1.70 -1.50
C PRO A 239 5.33 -0.70 -1.85
N LEU A 240 4.43 -1.07 -2.77
CA LEU A 240 3.37 -0.20 -3.25
C LEU A 240 2.31 0.03 -2.17
N ALA A 241 1.93 -1.03 -1.44
CA ALA A 241 1.05 -0.94 -0.30
C ALA A 241 1.64 -0.05 0.79
N ALA A 242 2.94 -0.26 1.13
CA ALA A 242 3.65 0.55 2.12
C ALA A 242 3.61 2.05 1.78
N MET A 243 3.84 2.39 0.51
CA MET A 243 3.84 3.78 0.05
C MET A 243 2.45 4.42 0.10
N ALA A 244 1.39 3.65 -0.12
CA ALA A 244 0.01 4.15 -0.17
C ALA A 244 -0.58 4.46 1.21
N GLY A 245 -0.12 3.79 2.28
CA GLY A 245 -0.59 3.99 3.64
C GLY A 245 -0.06 5.26 4.29
N ARG A 246 -0.91 5.99 5.01
CA ARG A 246 -0.47 7.12 5.86
C ARG A 246 0.40 6.65 7.01
N ILE A 247 0.05 5.49 7.59
CA ILE A 247 0.83 4.79 8.60
C ILE A 247 1.14 3.41 8.05
N CYS A 248 2.39 3.17 7.71
CA CYS A 248 2.85 1.85 7.27
C CYS A 248 3.42 1.07 8.46
N ILE A 249 2.92 -0.15 8.64
CA ILE A 249 3.34 -1.12 9.64
C ILE A 249 3.99 -2.29 8.90
N ALA A 250 5.26 -2.54 9.16
CA ALA A 250 6.02 -3.61 8.54
C ALA A 250 6.33 -4.71 9.56
N GLN A 251 5.91 -5.94 9.28
CA GLN A 251 6.52 -7.09 9.95
C GLN A 251 7.79 -7.49 9.20
N VAL A 252 8.84 -7.80 9.92
CA VAL A 252 10.12 -8.27 9.37
C VAL A 252 10.52 -9.58 10.00
N GLU A 253 11.15 -10.46 9.21
CA GLU A 253 11.65 -11.73 9.74
C GLU A 253 12.92 -11.54 10.56
N GLU A 254 13.72 -10.52 10.22
CA GLU A 254 14.95 -10.14 10.92
C GLU A 254 15.01 -8.63 11.03
N LEU A 255 15.16 -8.13 12.27
CA LEU A 255 15.40 -6.72 12.54
C LEU A 255 16.90 -6.53 12.79
N VAL A 256 17.49 -5.57 12.08
CA VAL A 256 18.91 -5.27 12.16
C VAL A 256 19.16 -3.83 12.62
N GLU A 257 20.40 -3.53 13.03
CA GLU A 257 20.75 -2.16 13.40
C GLU A 257 20.91 -1.27 12.15
N PRO A 258 20.64 0.04 12.27
CA PRO A 258 20.87 0.98 11.19
C PRO A 258 22.31 0.95 10.68
N GLY A 259 22.47 0.80 9.36
CA GLY A 259 23.77 0.68 8.70
C GLY A 259 24.22 -0.75 8.42
N GLU A 260 23.50 -1.77 8.92
CA GLU A 260 23.81 -3.17 8.60
C GLU A 260 23.19 -3.64 7.26
N LEU A 261 22.13 -2.95 6.81
CA LEU A 261 21.62 -3.19 5.46
C LEU A 261 22.51 -2.49 4.43
N ASP A 262 22.89 -3.22 3.39
CA ASP A 262 23.54 -2.64 2.23
C ASP A 262 22.62 -1.59 1.57
N PRO A 263 23.02 -0.31 1.48
CA PRO A 263 22.21 0.75 0.92
C PRO A 263 21.70 0.47 -0.50
N ASP A 264 22.49 -0.22 -1.32
CA ASP A 264 22.13 -0.56 -2.70
C ASP A 264 21.11 -1.72 -2.76
N SER A 265 20.94 -2.45 -1.67
CA SER A 265 19.97 -3.56 -1.55
C SER A 265 18.67 -3.15 -0.88
N ILE A 266 18.49 -1.90 -0.43
CA ILE A 266 17.25 -1.43 0.16
C ILE A 266 16.18 -1.30 -0.92
N HIS A 267 15.13 -2.11 -0.79
CA HIS A 267 14.01 -2.11 -1.74
C HIS A 267 12.97 -1.02 -1.45
N LEU A 268 12.81 -0.64 -0.19
CA LEU A 268 11.91 0.41 0.26
C LEU A 268 12.59 1.26 1.32
N PRO A 269 12.81 2.57 1.07
CA PRO A 269 13.37 3.49 2.06
C PRO A 269 12.45 3.67 3.27
N GLY A 270 13.06 3.81 4.44
CA GLY A 270 12.36 3.95 5.72
C GLY A 270 11.40 5.13 5.80
N VAL A 271 11.53 6.14 4.94
CA VAL A 271 10.61 7.29 4.91
C VAL A 271 9.14 6.89 4.73
N TYR A 272 8.88 5.73 4.14
CA TYR A 272 7.52 5.20 3.95
C TYR A 272 7.04 4.32 5.11
N VAL A 273 7.93 3.92 6.03
CA VAL A 273 7.61 2.98 7.11
C VAL A 273 7.56 3.72 8.44
N HIS A 274 6.50 3.49 9.22
CA HIS A 274 6.25 4.17 10.48
C HIS A 274 6.45 3.26 11.69
N ARG A 275 6.21 1.94 11.51
CA ARG A 275 6.33 0.93 12.57
C ARG A 275 6.98 -0.32 12.00
N VAL A 276 7.89 -0.91 12.76
CA VAL A 276 8.58 -2.16 12.41
C VAL A 276 8.40 -3.15 13.56
N VAL A 277 7.98 -4.37 13.24
CA VAL A 277 7.81 -5.46 14.19
C VAL A 277 8.64 -6.66 13.74
N GLU A 278 9.54 -7.13 14.57
CA GLU A 278 10.24 -8.38 14.33
C GLU A 278 9.34 -9.57 14.66
N VAL A 279 9.22 -10.52 13.74
CA VAL A 279 8.38 -11.72 13.89
C VAL A 279 9.18 -13.01 13.83
N GLY A 280 10.47 -12.93 13.51
CA GLY A 280 11.36 -14.08 13.33
C GLY A 280 11.20 -14.79 11.98
N GLY A 281 12.19 -15.61 11.65
CA GLY A 281 12.22 -16.36 10.38
C GLY A 281 11.36 -17.64 10.37
N ASP A 282 10.97 -18.12 11.55
CA ASP A 282 10.23 -19.39 11.73
C ASP A 282 8.71 -19.25 11.55
N ILE A 283 8.23 -18.06 11.16
CA ILE A 283 6.81 -17.85 10.86
C ILE A 283 6.34 -18.76 9.73
N GLU A 284 5.13 -19.29 9.86
CA GLU A 284 4.52 -20.09 8.79
C GLU A 284 4.35 -19.23 7.53
N LYS A 285 4.77 -19.78 6.39
CA LYS A 285 4.66 -19.17 5.05
C LYS A 285 4.00 -20.18 4.13
N ARG A 286 2.77 -19.90 3.75
CA ARG A 286 2.09 -20.69 2.72
C ARG A 286 2.40 -20.10 1.37
N ILE A 287 2.97 -20.92 0.49
CA ILE A 287 3.22 -20.56 -0.91
C ILE A 287 2.77 -21.76 -1.72
N GLU A 288 1.97 -21.56 -2.77
CA GLU A 288 1.71 -22.62 -3.73
C GLU A 288 3.04 -23.09 -4.35
N ARG A 289 3.49 -24.25 -3.93
CA ARG A 289 4.73 -24.83 -4.41
C ARG A 289 4.49 -25.60 -5.71
N ARG A 290 4.47 -24.90 -6.82
CA ARG A 290 4.73 -25.52 -8.13
C ARG A 290 6.21 -25.36 -8.52
N THR A 291 7.12 -25.55 -7.60
CA THR A 291 8.54 -25.59 -7.95
C THR A 291 8.83 -26.95 -8.59
N THR A 292 9.14 -26.93 -9.88
CA THR A 292 9.95 -27.99 -10.50
C THR A 292 11.28 -28.00 -9.75
N ARG A 293 11.49 -28.99 -8.87
CA ARG A 293 12.83 -29.26 -8.37
C ARG A 293 13.68 -29.63 -9.58
N THR A 294 14.76 -28.90 -9.83
CA THR A 294 15.84 -29.42 -10.63
C THR A 294 16.26 -30.71 -9.93
N GLN A 295 16.05 -31.85 -10.57
CA GLN A 295 16.60 -33.11 -10.07
C GLN A 295 18.13 -32.94 -10.14
N GLU A 296 18.75 -32.71 -8.98
CA GLU A 296 20.18 -32.90 -8.86
C GLU A 296 20.43 -34.42 -8.97
N GLY A 297 21.06 -34.85 -10.06
CA GLY A 297 21.60 -36.16 -10.24
C GLY A 297 20.64 -37.21 -10.84
N ALA A 298 20.58 -37.29 -12.16
CA ALA A 298 20.45 -38.57 -12.88
C ALA A 298 21.74 -38.82 -13.62
#